data_02e5af5e96aa52fd47b6ce4144cf176f
#
_entry.id   02e5af5e96aa52fd47b6ce4144cf176f
#
_cell.length_a   1.000
_cell.length_b   1.000
_cell.length_c   1.000
_cell.angle_alpha   90.00
_cell.angle_beta   90.00
_cell.angle_gamma   90.00
#
_symmetry.space_group_name_H-M   'P 1'
#
loop_
_entity.id
_entity.type
_entity.pdbx_description
1 polymer ?
#
loop_
_entity_poly.entity_id
_entity_poly.type
_entity_poly.pdbx_seq_one_letter_code
_entity_poly.pdbx_strand_id
1 'polypeptide(L)'
;MIKGFFVFIIVSFSYSQTDVIRFVKDVWPENACAVNGSAKPTSDGGYIIPGCKSDSAWLMKLDMYGNVEWENTYNLMDYWGNRTVIQTSDGGYLFAGWVGVVKVDSLGNKEWKNQNHPAGMGNYPYYEDIIEHSNGKYYAVGGPGNGGLALMVKFSRDGQVLKRKWYGGNCDNDRFKSVVESHDGRLIAVGAKVHGNSGYPCSFEWYDDFWIVKLGVNGAKFWEKTYGGAYYEEAHDIVRIETGGYAIIGEKCPDTPSHCTNATRVMYLEIDNGGNQVSSNIFNRNGFCSGHAITTTHDGGIAWVGERGNYNLWMYQWDSNNQPLEVTEQLGPGYGIEKTDDGGYVISTGSYIIKTDSEFNFDEWMNSEDEINQLPNQFELSQNYPNPFNANTNIAYNLYEETFVQLIIYDILGNQIKELVNENQPLGDRIISWKGDNNNGDFVTSGVYIYTLKANGTEVSKKMILIK
;
A
#
# COMPACT_ATOMS: atom_id res chain seq x y z
N MET A 1 55.90 -38.14 4.03
CA MET A 1 55.21 -36.93 3.60
C MET A 1 53.82 -37.32 3.06
N ILE A 2 52.81 -37.25 3.90
CA ILE A 2 51.42 -37.56 3.55
C ILE A 2 50.75 -36.21 3.23
N LYS A 3 50.37 -35.99 1.99
CA LYS A 3 49.60 -34.81 1.56
C LYS A 3 48.12 -35.07 1.88
N GLY A 4 47.58 -34.39 2.89
CA GLY A 4 46.17 -34.39 3.15
C GLY A 4 45.42 -33.54 2.11
N PHE A 5 44.44 -34.17 1.43
CA PHE A 5 43.47 -33.46 0.59
C PHE A 5 42.33 -32.96 1.51
N PHE A 6 42.20 -31.64 1.62
CA PHE A 6 40.99 -31.03 2.18
C PHE A 6 39.96 -30.93 1.05
N VAL A 7 38.88 -31.70 1.17
CA VAL A 7 37.69 -31.53 0.33
C VAL A 7 36.82 -30.44 0.98
N PHE A 8 36.76 -29.28 0.34
CA PHE A 8 35.76 -28.28 0.68
C PHE A 8 34.42 -28.73 0.10
N ILE A 9 33.49 -29.18 0.96
CA ILE A 9 32.10 -29.34 0.58
C ILE A 9 31.46 -27.94 0.60
N ILE A 10 31.26 -27.35 -0.58
CA ILE A 10 30.40 -26.18 -0.76
C ILE A 10 28.97 -26.69 -0.64
N VAL A 11 28.35 -26.51 0.51
CA VAL A 11 26.91 -26.66 0.66
C VAL A 11 26.28 -25.41 0.05
N SER A 12 25.87 -25.50 -1.21
CA SER A 12 24.97 -24.52 -1.80
C SER A 12 23.60 -24.69 -1.14
N PHE A 13 23.24 -23.80 -0.23
CA PHE A 13 21.85 -23.64 0.16
C PHE A 13 21.13 -23.08 -1.08
N SER A 14 20.43 -23.94 -1.81
CA SER A 14 19.36 -23.49 -2.68
C SER A 14 18.27 -22.96 -1.74
N TYR A 15 18.12 -21.63 -1.64
CA TYR A 15 16.87 -21.05 -1.20
C TYR A 15 15.81 -21.60 -2.14
N SER A 16 14.87 -22.38 -1.63
CA SER A 16 13.64 -22.64 -2.36
C SER A 16 13.01 -21.27 -2.56
N GLN A 17 12.92 -20.84 -3.81
CA GLN A 17 12.12 -19.70 -4.21
C GLN A 17 10.71 -20.04 -3.70
N THR A 18 10.24 -19.37 -2.65
CA THR A 18 8.85 -19.44 -2.24
C THR A 18 8.08 -18.93 -3.46
N ASP A 19 7.15 -19.73 -3.97
CA ASP A 19 6.33 -19.34 -5.11
C ASP A 19 5.69 -18.00 -4.79
N VAL A 20 5.98 -16.99 -5.61
CA VAL A 20 5.41 -15.64 -5.44
C VAL A 20 3.92 -15.75 -5.69
N ILE A 21 3.12 -15.35 -4.72
CA ILE A 21 1.66 -15.35 -4.84
C ILE A 21 1.28 -14.32 -5.88
N ARG A 22 0.40 -14.71 -6.82
CA ARG A 22 -0.09 -13.87 -7.91
C ARG A 22 -1.59 -13.98 -8.01
N PHE A 23 -2.29 -12.86 -8.18
CA PHE A 23 -3.73 -12.84 -8.41
C PHE A 23 -4.18 -11.50 -9.01
N VAL A 24 -5.36 -11.52 -9.62
CA VAL A 24 -6.16 -10.33 -9.94
C VAL A 24 -7.48 -10.43 -9.18
N LYS A 25 -7.81 -9.44 -8.37
CA LYS A 25 -9.03 -9.37 -7.57
C LYS A 25 -9.88 -8.19 -8.00
N ASP A 26 -11.11 -8.45 -8.43
CA ASP A 26 -12.12 -7.42 -8.56
C ASP A 26 -12.53 -6.92 -7.17
N VAL A 27 -12.33 -5.63 -6.94
CA VAL A 27 -12.63 -4.97 -5.67
C VAL A 27 -13.68 -3.88 -5.82
N TRP A 28 -14.38 -3.86 -6.97
CA TRP A 28 -15.44 -2.90 -7.22
C TRP A 28 -16.71 -3.31 -6.48
N PRO A 29 -17.01 -2.73 -5.29
CA PRO A 29 -18.22 -3.09 -4.56
C PRO A 29 -19.46 -2.57 -5.29
N GLU A 30 -20.60 -3.25 -5.11
CA GLU A 30 -21.89 -2.68 -5.50
C GLU A 30 -22.05 -1.28 -4.87
N ASN A 31 -22.42 -0.29 -5.69
CA ASN A 31 -22.51 1.13 -5.30
C ASN A 31 -21.16 1.78 -4.92
N ALA A 32 -20.05 1.32 -5.50
CA ALA A 32 -18.77 2.03 -5.37
C ALA A 32 -18.88 3.41 -6.02
N CYS A 33 -18.30 4.42 -5.35
CA CYS A 33 -18.16 5.75 -5.93
C CYS A 33 -16.77 5.96 -6.51
N ALA A 34 -15.74 5.37 -5.95
CA ALA A 34 -14.38 5.32 -6.49
C ALA A 34 -13.48 4.38 -5.65
N VAL A 35 -12.57 3.66 -6.31
CA VAL A 35 -11.44 2.95 -5.69
C VAL A 35 -10.16 3.55 -6.27
N ASN A 36 -9.92 4.85 -6.02
CA ASN A 36 -8.78 5.59 -6.57
C ASN A 36 -7.62 5.67 -5.57
N GLY A 37 -7.62 4.82 -4.54
CA GLY A 37 -6.60 4.80 -3.50
C GLY A 37 -5.55 3.73 -3.73
N SER A 38 -4.35 3.97 -3.23
CA SER A 38 -3.25 3.00 -3.25
C SER A 38 -3.49 1.89 -2.22
N ALA A 39 -3.59 0.65 -2.68
CA ALA A 39 -3.54 -0.51 -1.81
C ALA A 39 -2.16 -0.62 -1.15
N LYS A 40 -2.13 -1.01 0.13
CA LYS A 40 -0.88 -1.16 0.88
C LYS A 40 -0.75 -2.58 1.43
N PRO A 41 0.44 -3.18 1.36
CA PRO A 41 0.71 -4.43 2.06
C PRO A 41 0.62 -4.22 3.57
N THR A 42 0.25 -5.28 4.29
CA THR A 42 0.11 -5.27 5.73
C THR A 42 1.09 -6.25 6.38
N SER A 43 1.45 -6.02 7.63
CA SER A 43 2.48 -6.79 8.35
C SER A 43 2.16 -8.28 8.57
N ASP A 44 0.94 -8.69 8.26
CA ASP A 44 0.48 -10.09 8.27
C ASP A 44 0.60 -10.75 6.89
N GLY A 45 1.14 -10.03 5.90
CA GLY A 45 1.29 -10.48 4.51
C GLY A 45 0.07 -10.20 3.63
N GLY A 46 -1.02 -9.67 4.17
CA GLY A 46 -2.22 -9.30 3.41
C GLY A 46 -2.18 -7.88 2.86
N TYR A 47 -3.36 -7.32 2.53
CA TYR A 47 -3.48 -6.01 1.88
C TYR A 47 -4.63 -5.22 2.45
N ILE A 48 -4.45 -3.90 2.59
CA ILE A 48 -5.50 -2.95 2.96
C ILE A 48 -5.79 -2.01 1.80
N ILE A 49 -7.07 -1.86 1.46
CA ILE A 49 -7.54 -1.12 0.29
C ILE A 49 -8.49 -0.01 0.76
N PRO A 50 -8.21 1.26 0.44
CA PRO A 50 -9.12 2.37 0.69
C PRO A 50 -10.04 2.60 -0.49
N GLY A 51 -11.24 3.10 -0.23
CA GLY A 51 -12.20 3.46 -1.27
C GLY A 51 -13.44 4.16 -0.75
N CYS A 52 -14.48 4.16 -1.56
CA CYS A 52 -15.78 4.74 -1.28
C CYS A 52 -16.89 3.75 -1.66
N LYS A 53 -17.90 3.59 -0.79
CA LYS A 53 -19.08 2.76 -1.01
C LYS A 53 -20.31 3.47 -0.48
N SER A 54 -21.33 3.67 -1.33
CA SER A 54 -22.56 4.38 -0.98
C SER A 54 -22.29 5.74 -0.31
N ASP A 55 -21.48 6.58 -0.94
CA ASP A 55 -21.07 7.91 -0.47
C ASP A 55 -20.43 7.92 0.92
N SER A 56 -19.85 6.80 1.33
CA SER A 56 -19.17 6.64 2.62
C SER A 56 -17.74 6.13 2.41
N ALA A 57 -16.83 6.57 3.24
CA ALA A 57 -15.50 6.04 3.29
C ALA A 57 -15.54 4.53 3.55
N TRP A 58 -14.72 3.77 2.84
CA TRP A 58 -14.71 2.32 2.86
C TRP A 58 -13.28 1.78 2.93
N LEU A 59 -13.09 0.71 3.69
CA LEU A 59 -11.86 -0.08 3.71
C LEU A 59 -12.19 -1.54 3.52
N MET A 60 -11.31 -2.24 2.78
CA MET A 60 -11.30 -3.68 2.64
C MET A 60 -9.94 -4.22 3.04
N LYS A 61 -9.91 -5.26 3.88
CA LYS A 61 -8.72 -6.02 4.23
C LYS A 61 -8.75 -7.36 3.51
N LEU A 62 -7.69 -7.67 2.81
CA LEU A 62 -7.46 -8.97 2.17
C LEU A 62 -6.36 -9.72 2.90
N ASP A 63 -6.44 -11.05 2.90
CA ASP A 63 -5.31 -11.90 3.25
C ASP A 63 -4.25 -11.91 2.12
N MET A 64 -3.18 -12.66 2.31
CA MET A 64 -2.08 -12.75 1.33
C MET A 64 -2.49 -13.39 -0.01
N TYR A 65 -3.60 -14.14 -0.05
CA TYR A 65 -4.13 -14.81 -1.23
C TYR A 65 -5.21 -14.00 -1.96
N GLY A 66 -5.53 -12.80 -1.47
CA GLY A 66 -6.57 -11.94 -2.03
C GLY A 66 -7.99 -12.25 -1.53
N ASN A 67 -8.18 -13.11 -0.52
CA ASN A 67 -9.49 -13.33 0.08
C ASN A 67 -9.84 -12.19 1.02
N VAL A 68 -11.13 -11.81 1.05
CA VAL A 68 -11.62 -10.75 1.93
C VAL A 68 -11.65 -11.26 3.38
N GLU A 69 -10.86 -10.66 4.26
CA GLU A 69 -10.94 -10.91 5.70
C GLU A 69 -12.06 -10.09 6.35
N TRP A 70 -12.15 -8.82 5.97
CA TRP A 70 -13.24 -7.93 6.37
C TRP A 70 -13.36 -6.72 5.44
N GLU A 71 -14.55 -6.13 5.39
CA GLU A 71 -14.80 -4.83 4.78
C GLU A 71 -15.72 -4.00 5.69
N ASN A 72 -15.44 -2.71 5.79
CA ASN A 72 -16.23 -1.79 6.60
C ASN A 72 -16.47 -0.46 5.91
N THR A 73 -17.65 0.11 6.13
CA THR A 73 -17.99 1.48 5.76
C THR A 73 -18.00 2.37 6.99
N TYR A 74 -17.45 3.58 6.81
CA TYR A 74 -17.39 4.58 7.87
C TYR A 74 -18.24 5.77 7.44
N ASN A 75 -19.35 6.00 8.14
CA ASN A 75 -20.32 7.05 7.83
C ASN A 75 -19.64 8.43 7.85
N LEU A 76 -19.05 8.75 6.73
CA LEU A 76 -18.43 10.01 6.37
C LEU A 76 -19.00 10.30 5.01
N MET A 77 -19.70 11.43 4.83
CA MET A 77 -20.19 11.84 3.51
C MET A 77 -18.98 12.10 2.60
N ASP A 78 -18.56 11.08 1.86
CA ASP A 78 -17.39 11.09 1.00
C ASP A 78 -17.76 10.73 -0.43
N TYR A 79 -18.15 11.73 -1.20
CA TYR A 79 -18.51 11.55 -2.62
C TYR A 79 -17.31 11.24 -3.52
N TRP A 80 -16.06 11.39 -3.03
CA TRP A 80 -14.85 11.31 -3.85
C TRP A 80 -13.85 10.24 -3.41
N GLY A 81 -14.15 9.51 -2.35
CA GLY A 81 -13.35 8.38 -1.87
C GLY A 81 -12.14 8.74 -1.02
N ASN A 82 -11.67 7.76 -0.25
CA ASN A 82 -10.39 7.82 0.44
C ASN A 82 -9.27 7.61 -0.57
N ARG A 83 -8.23 8.42 -0.50
CA ARG A 83 -7.12 8.39 -1.45
C ARG A 83 -5.92 7.62 -0.95
N THR A 84 -5.77 7.53 0.36
CA THR A 84 -4.60 6.91 0.98
C THR A 84 -4.96 6.14 2.24
N VAL A 85 -4.23 5.08 2.49
CA VAL A 85 -4.27 4.27 3.71
C VAL A 85 -2.86 3.85 4.09
N ILE A 86 -2.56 3.78 5.36
CA ILE A 86 -1.35 3.17 5.90
C ILE A 86 -1.70 2.22 7.04
N GLN A 87 -0.91 1.16 7.22
CA GLN A 87 -0.89 0.43 8.47
C GLN A 87 -0.05 1.21 9.48
N THR A 88 -0.57 1.40 10.67
CA THR A 88 0.12 2.12 11.75
C THR A 88 0.93 1.17 12.63
N SER A 89 1.92 1.71 13.35
CA SER A 89 2.84 0.94 14.19
C SER A 89 2.18 0.15 15.32
N ASP A 90 0.92 0.45 15.66
CA ASP A 90 0.08 -0.28 16.61
C ASP A 90 -0.70 -1.45 15.98
N GLY A 91 -0.52 -1.67 14.67
CA GLY A 91 -1.19 -2.73 13.90
C GLY A 91 -2.57 -2.35 13.35
N GLY A 92 -3.09 -1.17 13.68
CA GLY A 92 -4.32 -0.64 13.10
C GLY A 92 -4.09 0.06 11.76
N TYR A 93 -5.11 0.79 11.24
CA TYR A 93 -5.03 1.48 9.96
C TYR A 93 -5.43 2.93 10.09
N LEU A 94 -4.74 3.78 9.35
CA LEU A 94 -5.03 5.20 9.24
C LEU A 94 -5.29 5.54 7.78
N PHE A 95 -6.41 6.17 7.48
CA PHE A 95 -6.76 6.56 6.12
C PHE A 95 -7.26 8.00 6.05
N ALA A 96 -7.07 8.59 4.89
CA ALA A 96 -7.37 9.99 4.68
C ALA A 96 -7.95 10.25 3.28
N GLY A 97 -8.72 11.34 3.16
CA GLY A 97 -9.37 11.75 1.92
C GLY A 97 -10.10 13.08 2.06
N TRP A 98 -11.19 13.24 1.33
CA TRP A 98 -11.98 14.50 1.30
C TRP A 98 -12.63 14.86 2.63
N VAL A 99 -12.97 13.89 3.44
CA VAL A 99 -13.72 14.12 4.69
C VAL A 99 -12.87 14.16 5.95
N GLY A 100 -11.57 14.01 5.83
CA GLY A 100 -10.66 14.07 6.97
C GLY A 100 -9.80 12.84 7.12
N VAL A 101 -9.46 12.52 8.37
CA VAL A 101 -8.60 11.41 8.76
C VAL A 101 -9.34 10.50 9.72
N VAL A 102 -9.24 9.19 9.51
CA VAL A 102 -9.87 8.17 10.35
C VAL A 102 -8.84 7.13 10.76
N LYS A 103 -8.82 6.77 12.03
CA LYS A 103 -8.04 5.67 12.58
C LYS A 103 -8.98 4.55 12.98
N VAL A 104 -8.58 3.34 12.62
CA VAL A 104 -9.26 2.10 13.02
C VAL A 104 -8.25 1.12 13.61
N ASP A 105 -8.71 0.17 14.41
CA ASP A 105 -7.89 -0.94 14.91
C ASP A 105 -7.61 -1.97 13.79
N SER A 106 -6.91 -3.05 14.11
CA SER A 106 -6.57 -4.11 13.16
C SER A 106 -7.79 -4.90 12.64
N LEU A 107 -8.93 -4.82 13.31
CA LEU A 107 -10.20 -5.45 12.92
C LEU A 107 -11.12 -4.49 12.16
N GLY A 108 -10.67 -3.26 11.88
CA GLY A 108 -11.45 -2.24 11.19
C GLY A 108 -12.45 -1.51 12.11
N ASN A 109 -12.40 -1.67 13.42
CA ASN A 109 -13.24 -0.89 14.32
C ASN A 109 -12.71 0.53 14.47
N LYS A 110 -13.58 1.51 14.32
CA LYS A 110 -13.19 2.92 14.39
C LYS A 110 -12.75 3.31 15.80
N GLU A 111 -11.52 3.80 15.93
CA GLU A 111 -10.98 4.36 17.17
C GLU A 111 -11.29 5.85 17.28
N TRP A 112 -10.95 6.62 16.26
CA TRP A 112 -11.23 8.06 16.18
C TRP A 112 -11.38 8.55 14.74
N LYS A 113 -11.97 9.73 14.59
CA LYS A 113 -12.02 10.48 13.35
C LYS A 113 -11.73 11.95 13.60
N ASN A 114 -11.06 12.60 12.65
CA ASN A 114 -10.87 14.03 12.64
C ASN A 114 -11.45 14.62 11.35
N GLN A 115 -12.60 15.30 11.48
CA GLN A 115 -13.29 16.00 10.40
C GLN A 115 -13.17 17.53 10.57
N ASN A 116 -12.14 18.03 11.25
CA ASN A 116 -11.99 19.44 11.55
C ASN A 116 -11.87 20.29 10.28
N HIS A 117 -13.02 20.72 9.80
CA HIS A 117 -13.13 21.78 8.81
C HIS A 117 -12.94 23.13 9.52
N PRO A 118 -12.07 24.02 9.06
CA PRO A 118 -12.02 25.38 9.57
C PRO A 118 -13.40 26.02 9.36
N ALA A 119 -14.05 26.43 10.44
CA ALA A 119 -15.34 27.12 10.34
C ALA A 119 -15.16 28.41 9.49
N GLY A 120 -15.94 28.55 8.43
CA GLY A 120 -16.02 29.76 7.62
C GLY A 120 -15.34 29.75 6.26
N MET A 121 -14.65 28.67 5.87
CA MET A 121 -14.17 28.50 4.49
C MET A 121 -15.07 27.53 3.75
N GLY A 122 -15.72 27.96 2.68
CA GLY A 122 -16.56 27.11 1.83
C GLY A 122 -15.77 26.07 1.03
N ASN A 123 -14.49 25.92 1.32
CA ASN A 123 -13.55 25.02 0.68
C ASN A 123 -13.05 24.02 1.73
N TYR A 124 -13.53 22.80 1.65
CA TYR A 124 -13.09 21.73 2.52
C TYR A 124 -11.67 21.28 2.12
N PRO A 125 -10.69 21.26 3.05
CA PRO A 125 -9.39 20.68 2.76
C PRO A 125 -9.56 19.18 2.52
N TYR A 126 -8.91 18.68 1.48
CA TYR A 126 -8.78 17.27 1.21
C TYR A 126 -7.34 16.83 1.43
N TYR A 127 -7.17 15.60 1.85
CA TYR A 127 -5.87 14.97 2.02
C TYR A 127 -5.60 14.01 0.88
N GLU A 128 -4.43 14.14 0.27
CA GLU A 128 -3.99 13.26 -0.80
C GLU A 128 -3.13 12.12 -0.26
N ASP A 129 -2.31 12.42 0.76
CA ASP A 129 -1.42 11.44 1.36
C ASP A 129 -1.24 11.66 2.86
N ILE A 130 -0.89 10.57 3.59
CA ILE A 130 -0.65 10.56 5.03
C ILE A 130 0.43 9.56 5.39
N ILE A 131 1.31 9.93 6.31
CA ILE A 131 2.34 9.03 6.85
C ILE A 131 2.32 8.98 8.38
N GLU A 132 2.75 7.85 8.95
CA GLU A 132 3.22 7.77 10.32
C GLU A 132 4.73 8.05 10.33
N HIS A 133 5.12 9.15 10.95
CA HIS A 133 6.50 9.56 11.06
C HIS A 133 7.20 8.85 12.23
N SER A 134 8.52 8.64 12.14
CA SER A 134 9.36 8.00 13.18
C SER A 134 9.24 8.64 14.57
N ASN A 135 8.78 9.91 14.66
CA ASN A 135 8.50 10.58 15.93
C ASN A 135 7.14 10.20 16.54
N GLY A 136 6.43 9.22 15.99
CA GLY A 136 5.14 8.72 16.45
C GLY A 136 3.97 9.70 16.26
N LYS A 137 4.04 10.60 15.28
CA LYS A 137 2.96 11.52 14.88
C LYS A 137 2.57 11.25 13.45
N TYR A 138 1.34 11.65 13.07
CA TYR A 138 0.85 11.53 11.71
C TYR A 138 0.97 12.87 10.97
N TYR A 139 1.31 12.80 9.70
CA TYR A 139 1.44 13.97 8.83
C TYR A 139 0.65 13.72 7.56
N ALA A 140 -0.37 14.53 7.34
CA ALA A 140 -1.17 14.51 6.11
C ALA A 140 -0.86 15.74 5.27
N VAL A 141 -0.85 15.54 3.95
CA VAL A 141 -0.69 16.60 2.96
C VAL A 141 -1.82 16.59 1.96
N GLY A 142 -2.06 17.74 1.32
CA GLY A 142 -3.11 17.89 0.33
C GLY A 142 -3.31 19.35 -0.08
N GLY A 143 -4.55 19.71 -0.34
CA GLY A 143 -4.92 21.05 -0.76
C GLY A 143 -6.36 21.44 -0.42
N PRO A 144 -6.81 22.62 -0.80
CA PRO A 144 -8.21 23.03 -0.67
C PRO A 144 -9.04 22.55 -1.87
N GLY A 145 -10.30 22.22 -1.65
CA GLY A 145 -11.19 21.65 -2.66
C GLY A 145 -11.56 22.58 -3.82
N ASN A 146 -11.44 23.90 -3.67
CA ASN A 146 -11.85 24.90 -4.67
C ASN A 146 -10.83 26.05 -4.80
N GLY A 147 -9.58 25.72 -5.07
CA GLY A 147 -8.52 26.71 -5.17
C GLY A 147 -7.97 27.15 -3.81
N GLY A 148 -6.69 27.40 -3.72
CA GLY A 148 -6.02 27.83 -2.50
C GLY A 148 -4.59 27.32 -2.41
N LEU A 149 -4.11 27.13 -1.20
CA LEU A 149 -2.73 26.78 -0.92
C LEU A 149 -2.59 25.32 -0.54
N ALA A 150 -1.45 24.71 -0.85
CA ALA A 150 -1.09 23.39 -0.40
C ALA A 150 -1.10 23.30 1.14
N LEU A 151 -1.53 22.19 1.68
CA LEU A 151 -1.75 21.99 3.11
C LEU A 151 -0.87 20.89 3.68
N MET A 152 -0.31 21.12 4.86
CA MET A 152 0.22 20.09 5.74
C MET A 152 -0.45 20.15 7.10
N VAL A 153 -0.89 18.99 7.61
CA VAL A 153 -1.46 18.87 8.95
C VAL A 153 -0.71 17.82 9.73
N LYS A 154 -0.36 18.16 10.97
CA LYS A 154 0.23 17.24 11.94
C LYS A 154 -0.82 16.83 12.96
N PHE A 155 -0.94 15.53 13.19
CA PHE A 155 -1.83 14.95 14.19
C PHE A 155 -1.05 14.25 15.30
N SER A 156 -1.62 14.21 16.50
CA SER A 156 -1.23 13.27 17.55
C SER A 156 -1.77 11.87 17.26
N ARG A 157 -1.33 10.86 18.01
CA ARG A 157 -1.82 9.48 17.87
C ARG A 157 -3.32 9.33 18.16
N ASP A 158 -3.85 10.19 19.01
CA ASP A 158 -5.28 10.26 19.37
C ASP A 158 -6.11 11.16 18.44
N GLY A 159 -5.53 11.58 17.30
CA GLY A 159 -6.23 12.29 16.25
C GLY A 159 -6.41 13.80 16.48
N GLN A 160 -5.78 14.40 17.49
CA GLN A 160 -5.84 15.85 17.70
C GLN A 160 -4.93 16.58 16.68
N VAL A 161 -5.42 17.69 16.12
CA VAL A 161 -4.61 18.55 15.25
C VAL A 161 -3.61 19.30 16.10
N LEU A 162 -2.32 18.98 15.95
CA LEU A 162 -1.22 19.66 16.64
C LEU A 162 -0.71 20.87 15.86
N LYS A 163 -0.78 20.81 14.52
CA LYS A 163 -0.35 21.90 13.64
C LYS A 163 -1.08 21.82 12.30
N ARG A 164 -1.41 22.97 11.76
CA ARG A 164 -1.89 23.14 10.38
C ARG A 164 -1.08 24.25 9.73
N LYS A 165 -0.60 24.05 8.52
CA LYS A 165 0.14 25.06 7.79
C LYS A 165 -0.13 24.98 6.29
N TRP A 166 -0.24 26.17 5.70
CA TRP A 166 -0.47 26.36 4.29
C TRP A 166 0.80 26.83 3.61
N TYR A 167 1.00 26.39 2.36
CA TYR A 167 2.17 26.71 1.55
C TYR A 167 1.72 27.05 0.14
N GLY A 168 2.44 27.96 -0.49
CA GLY A 168 2.17 28.37 -1.86
C GLY A 168 2.47 29.83 -2.12
N GLY A 169 1.98 30.31 -3.24
CA GLY A 169 2.13 31.67 -3.74
C GLY A 169 0.85 32.49 -3.68
N ASN A 170 0.76 33.49 -4.57
CA ASN A 170 -0.40 34.37 -4.70
C ASN A 170 -1.47 33.83 -5.65
N CYS A 171 -1.20 32.69 -6.32
CA CYS A 171 -2.14 31.99 -7.18
C CYS A 171 -2.77 30.83 -6.45
N ASP A 172 -4.10 30.72 -6.52
CA ASP A 172 -4.86 29.64 -5.94
C ASP A 172 -4.63 28.36 -6.73
N ASN A 173 -4.55 27.21 -6.06
CA ASN A 173 -4.41 25.85 -6.59
C ASN A 173 -3.05 25.17 -6.39
N ASP A 174 -2.16 25.75 -5.60
CA ASP A 174 -0.99 25.01 -5.11
C ASP A 174 -1.47 23.80 -4.30
N ARG A 175 -0.88 22.63 -4.54
CA ARG A 175 -1.31 21.37 -3.89
C ARG A 175 -0.15 20.42 -3.68
N PHE A 176 -0.21 19.64 -2.59
CA PHE A 176 0.63 18.48 -2.38
C PHE A 176 -0.14 17.22 -2.74
N LYS A 177 0.55 16.24 -3.33
CA LYS A 177 0.03 14.94 -3.73
C LYS A 177 0.58 13.79 -2.89
N SER A 178 1.85 13.83 -2.54
CA SER A 178 2.49 12.78 -1.76
C SER A 178 3.53 13.36 -0.80
N VAL A 179 3.83 12.61 0.27
CA VAL A 179 4.79 13.00 1.31
C VAL A 179 5.57 11.80 1.83
N VAL A 180 6.87 11.97 2.03
CA VAL A 180 7.72 10.97 2.67
C VAL A 180 8.49 11.58 3.84
N GLU A 181 8.83 10.74 4.83
CA GLU A 181 9.83 11.09 5.82
C GLU A 181 11.21 11.10 5.15
N SER A 182 11.94 12.19 5.29
CA SER A 182 13.26 12.34 4.69
C SER A 182 14.34 11.61 5.50
N HIS A 183 15.50 11.34 4.88
CA HIS A 183 16.63 10.66 5.52
C HIS A 183 17.12 11.34 6.82
N ASP A 184 16.85 12.63 7.00
CA ASP A 184 17.21 13.40 8.18
C ASP A 184 16.05 13.63 9.17
N GLY A 185 14.97 12.84 9.07
CA GLY A 185 13.80 12.92 9.95
C GLY A 185 12.96 14.17 9.75
N ARG A 186 13.02 14.79 8.56
CA ARG A 186 12.11 15.85 8.12
C ARG A 186 11.08 15.27 7.14
N LEU A 187 10.35 16.13 6.46
CA LEU A 187 9.37 15.74 5.45
C LEU A 187 9.79 16.28 4.08
N ILE A 188 9.53 15.51 3.02
CA ILE A 188 9.53 16.02 1.66
C ILE A 188 8.14 15.78 1.09
N ALA A 189 7.48 16.88 0.70
CA ALA A 189 6.17 16.85 0.05
C ALA A 189 6.35 17.26 -1.43
N VAL A 190 5.61 16.59 -2.31
CA VAL A 190 5.60 16.85 -3.75
C VAL A 190 4.19 17.12 -4.25
N GLY A 191 4.08 17.82 -5.37
CA GLY A 191 2.81 18.14 -6.00
C GLY A 191 2.98 19.17 -7.10
N ALA A 192 2.08 20.15 -7.16
CA ALA A 192 2.08 21.19 -8.17
C ALA A 192 2.12 22.58 -7.56
N LYS A 193 2.93 23.45 -8.15
CA LYS A 193 2.94 24.89 -7.88
C LYS A 193 2.44 25.64 -9.10
N VAL A 194 1.39 26.42 -8.88
CA VAL A 194 0.78 27.22 -9.94
C VAL A 194 1.57 28.52 -10.15
N HIS A 195 1.92 28.81 -11.39
CA HIS A 195 2.55 30.05 -11.78
C HIS A 195 1.56 30.96 -12.52
N GLY A 196 1.36 32.15 -12.02
CA GLY A 196 0.65 33.20 -12.78
C GLY A 196 1.53 33.78 -13.90
N ASN A 197 0.96 33.97 -15.08
CA ASN A 197 1.65 34.69 -16.16
C ASN A 197 1.89 36.15 -15.79
N SER A 198 3.06 36.70 -16.16
CA SER A 198 3.46 38.08 -15.88
C SER A 198 2.51 39.09 -16.54
N GLY A 199 1.45 39.51 -15.85
CA GLY A 199 0.47 40.47 -16.32
C GLY A 199 -0.96 40.23 -15.86
N TYR A 200 -1.29 39.02 -15.49
CA TYR A 200 -2.57 38.66 -14.86
C TYR A 200 -2.28 37.76 -13.67
N PRO A 201 -2.46 38.18 -12.43
CA PRO A 201 -2.37 37.29 -11.29
C PRO A 201 -3.47 36.23 -11.46
N CYS A 202 -3.03 34.96 -11.61
CA CYS A 202 -3.90 33.79 -11.64
C CYS A 202 -4.88 33.72 -12.83
N SER A 203 -4.44 34.07 -14.04
CA SER A 203 -5.25 33.90 -15.25
C SER A 203 -5.47 32.38 -15.56
N PHE A 204 -6.59 32.08 -16.23
CA PHE A 204 -7.11 30.75 -16.56
C PHE A 204 -6.19 29.84 -17.39
N GLU A 205 -4.96 30.19 -17.65
CA GLU A 205 -3.94 29.37 -18.28
C GLU A 205 -3.09 28.76 -17.16
N TRP A 206 -3.32 27.51 -16.90
CA TRP A 206 -2.70 26.72 -15.85
C TRP A 206 -1.26 26.37 -16.25
N TYR A 207 -0.29 27.02 -15.62
CA TYR A 207 1.12 26.67 -15.70
C TYR A 207 1.52 26.12 -14.33
N ASP A 208 1.48 24.80 -14.20
CA ASP A 208 1.88 24.13 -12.98
C ASP A 208 3.27 23.52 -13.21
N ASP A 209 4.16 23.63 -12.24
CA ASP A 209 5.45 22.93 -12.22
C ASP A 209 5.45 21.84 -11.16
N PHE A 210 6.22 20.77 -11.35
CA PHE A 210 6.59 19.86 -10.27
C PHE A 210 7.08 20.70 -9.10
N TRP A 211 6.43 20.60 -7.98
CA TRP A 211 6.79 21.32 -6.78
C TRP A 211 7.27 20.37 -5.70
N ILE A 212 8.46 20.62 -5.17
CA ILE A 212 9.10 19.80 -4.16
C ILE A 212 9.46 20.69 -3.00
N VAL A 213 9.01 20.35 -1.79
CA VAL A 213 9.20 21.17 -0.59
C VAL A 213 9.74 20.32 0.54
N LYS A 214 10.87 20.72 1.11
CA LYS A 214 11.38 20.15 2.35
C LYS A 214 10.86 20.91 3.55
N LEU A 215 10.16 20.17 4.43
CA LEU A 215 9.46 20.70 5.58
C LEU A 215 10.01 20.12 6.88
N GLY A 216 10.12 20.92 7.90
CA GLY A 216 10.34 20.41 9.25
C GLY A 216 9.07 19.82 9.86
N VAL A 217 9.23 18.96 10.84
CA VAL A 217 8.13 18.34 11.62
C VAL A 217 7.21 19.36 12.35
N ASN A 218 7.62 20.62 12.42
CA ASN A 218 6.83 21.76 12.91
C ASN A 218 6.22 22.60 11.79
N GLY A 219 6.41 22.21 10.52
CA GLY A 219 5.96 22.91 9.34
C GLY A 219 6.86 24.07 8.88
N ALA A 220 8.08 24.20 9.39
CA ALA A 220 9.02 25.18 8.83
C ALA A 220 9.49 24.73 7.43
N LYS A 221 9.43 25.62 6.45
CA LYS A 221 9.96 25.35 5.12
C LYS A 221 11.48 25.55 5.14
N PHE A 222 12.24 24.50 4.77
CA PHE A 222 13.70 24.53 4.67
C PHE A 222 14.13 24.98 3.27
N TRP A 223 13.57 24.37 2.25
CA TRP A 223 13.74 24.75 0.86
C TRP A 223 12.51 24.33 0.04
N GLU A 224 12.35 24.94 -1.10
CA GLU A 224 11.45 24.52 -2.15
C GLU A 224 12.14 24.61 -3.50
N LYS A 225 11.74 23.74 -4.42
CA LYS A 225 12.22 23.73 -5.80
C LYS A 225 11.06 23.41 -6.73
N THR A 226 11.13 23.99 -7.93
CA THR A 226 10.22 23.66 -9.02
C THR A 226 11.00 23.09 -10.18
N TYR A 227 10.41 22.12 -10.85
CA TYR A 227 10.94 21.50 -12.04
C TYR A 227 9.83 21.43 -13.07
N GLY A 228 10.01 22.11 -14.19
CA GLY A 228 8.99 22.18 -15.21
C GLY A 228 9.41 23.07 -16.36
N GLY A 229 8.46 23.50 -17.13
CA GLY A 229 8.67 24.32 -18.32
C GLY A 229 7.64 25.42 -18.47
N ALA A 230 7.18 25.64 -19.70
CA ALA A 230 6.19 26.67 -20.01
C ALA A 230 4.73 26.14 -19.89
N TYR A 231 4.53 24.90 -19.46
CA TYR A 231 3.22 24.23 -19.49
C TYR A 231 2.94 23.49 -18.19
N TYR A 232 1.92 22.65 -18.18
CA TYR A 232 1.47 21.91 -17.01
C TYR A 232 2.37 20.71 -16.71
N GLU A 233 2.94 20.68 -15.51
CA GLU A 233 3.63 19.56 -14.91
C GLU A 233 3.14 19.35 -13.47
N GLU A 234 2.78 18.12 -13.10
CA GLU A 234 2.37 17.76 -11.75
C GLU A 234 3.09 16.52 -11.25
N ALA A 235 3.72 16.62 -10.07
CA ALA A 235 4.26 15.46 -9.36
C ALA A 235 3.14 14.75 -8.62
N HIS A 236 3.01 13.44 -8.83
CA HIS A 236 1.96 12.63 -8.22
C HIS A 236 2.44 11.85 -7.01
N ASP A 237 3.65 11.28 -7.08
CA ASP A 237 4.16 10.44 -6.00
C ASP A 237 5.68 10.55 -5.86
N ILE A 238 6.17 10.20 -4.66
CA ILE A 238 7.59 10.26 -4.28
C ILE A 238 7.98 9.05 -3.44
N VAL A 239 9.14 8.47 -3.75
CA VAL A 239 9.74 7.40 -2.95
C VAL A 239 11.16 7.77 -2.55
N ARG A 240 11.57 7.28 -1.38
CA ARG A 240 12.93 7.39 -0.88
C ARG A 240 13.82 6.32 -1.52
N ILE A 241 14.99 6.72 -2.05
CA ILE A 241 15.98 5.79 -2.60
C ILE A 241 16.96 5.39 -1.50
N GLU A 242 17.29 4.10 -1.39
CA GLU A 242 18.16 3.58 -0.32
C GLU A 242 19.58 4.18 -0.36
N THR A 243 20.11 4.44 -1.54
CA THR A 243 21.42 5.06 -1.74
C THR A 243 21.49 6.53 -1.37
N GLY A 244 20.35 7.12 -1.00
CA GLY A 244 20.17 8.53 -0.68
C GLY A 244 19.52 9.31 -1.83
N GLY A 245 18.65 10.27 -1.49
CA GLY A 245 17.84 11.00 -2.47
C GLY A 245 16.43 10.43 -2.61
N TYR A 246 15.74 10.85 -3.67
CA TYR A 246 14.32 10.57 -3.88
C TYR A 246 14.01 10.44 -5.36
N ALA A 247 13.11 9.53 -5.69
CA ALA A 247 12.52 9.40 -7.02
C ALA A 247 11.08 9.91 -7.01
N ILE A 248 10.70 10.62 -8.04
CA ILE A 248 9.41 11.30 -8.17
C ILE A 248 8.84 10.98 -9.54
N ILE A 249 7.54 10.67 -9.57
CA ILE A 249 6.79 10.40 -10.79
C ILE A 249 5.62 11.37 -10.92
N GLY A 250 5.21 11.64 -12.15
CA GLY A 250 4.04 12.45 -12.43
C GLY A 250 3.82 12.64 -13.92
N GLU A 251 3.19 13.73 -14.28
CA GLU A 251 2.86 14.02 -15.68
C GLU A 251 3.39 15.37 -16.15
N LYS A 252 3.62 15.45 -17.44
CA LYS A 252 4.04 16.65 -18.16
C LYS A 252 3.26 16.80 -19.45
N CYS A 253 2.78 18.03 -19.70
CA CYS A 253 2.24 18.35 -21.00
C CYS A 253 3.34 18.51 -22.06
N PRO A 254 3.08 18.15 -23.32
CA PRO A 254 3.96 18.50 -24.43
C PRO A 254 3.98 20.03 -24.65
N ASP A 255 5.10 20.52 -25.20
CA ASP A 255 5.41 21.93 -25.41
C ASP A 255 4.49 22.63 -26.45
N THR A 256 3.18 22.65 -26.19
CA THR A 256 2.17 23.33 -26.99
C THR A 256 1.17 24.05 -26.11
N PRO A 257 0.69 25.27 -26.49
CA PRO A 257 -0.18 26.11 -25.66
C PRO A 257 -1.61 25.60 -25.45
N SER A 258 -2.00 24.53 -26.09
CA SER A 258 -3.35 23.99 -25.95
C SER A 258 -3.39 22.94 -24.85
N HIS A 259 -4.27 23.15 -23.89
CA HIS A 259 -4.64 22.22 -22.81
C HIS A 259 -4.23 20.77 -23.07
N CYS A 260 -3.67 20.09 -22.09
CA CYS A 260 -3.24 18.68 -22.11
C CYS A 260 -4.37 17.69 -22.44
N THR A 261 -5.22 18.01 -23.37
CA THR A 261 -6.44 17.24 -23.64
C THR A 261 -6.21 15.91 -24.34
N ASN A 262 -5.01 15.68 -24.93
CA ASN A 262 -4.79 14.45 -25.70
C ASN A 262 -3.34 13.93 -25.73
N ALA A 263 -2.40 14.48 -24.98
CA ALA A 263 -0.99 14.07 -25.06
C ALA A 263 -0.18 14.48 -23.82
N THR A 264 -0.46 13.93 -22.65
CA THR A 264 0.47 13.99 -21.51
C THR A 264 1.58 12.96 -21.67
N ARG A 265 2.66 13.17 -20.95
CA ARG A 265 3.84 12.29 -20.89
C ARG A 265 4.15 12.02 -19.44
N VAL A 266 4.66 10.83 -19.14
CA VAL A 266 5.17 10.55 -17.80
C VAL A 266 6.50 11.29 -17.61
N MET A 267 6.61 12.05 -16.52
CA MET A 267 7.84 12.69 -16.10
C MET A 267 8.38 11.99 -14.85
N TYR A 268 9.59 11.46 -14.96
CA TYR A 268 10.40 10.94 -13.86
C TYR A 268 11.49 11.94 -13.50
N LEU A 269 11.69 12.15 -12.21
CA LEU A 269 12.72 13.02 -11.68
C LEU A 269 13.39 12.36 -10.46
N GLU A 270 14.71 12.33 -10.46
CA GLU A 270 15.51 11.94 -9.31
C GLU A 270 16.24 13.15 -8.74
N ILE A 271 16.18 13.31 -7.43
CA ILE A 271 16.83 14.41 -6.71
C ILE A 271 17.71 13.87 -5.57
N ASP A 272 18.74 14.66 -5.23
CA ASP A 272 19.56 14.43 -4.03
C ASP A 272 18.83 14.93 -2.75
N ASN A 273 19.45 14.74 -1.58
CA ASN A 273 18.92 15.22 -0.30
C ASN A 273 18.79 16.75 -0.20
N GLY A 274 19.49 17.49 -1.05
CA GLY A 274 19.42 18.94 -1.17
C GLY A 274 18.34 19.43 -2.14
N GLY A 275 17.65 18.48 -2.80
CA GLY A 275 16.66 18.77 -3.84
C GLY A 275 17.27 19.11 -5.19
N ASN A 276 18.56 18.84 -5.45
CA ASN A 276 19.12 19.06 -6.77
C ASN A 276 18.86 17.86 -7.67
N GLN A 277 18.51 18.11 -8.93
CA GLN A 277 18.30 17.07 -9.92
C GLN A 277 19.54 16.22 -10.10
N VAL A 278 19.39 14.91 -9.98
CA VAL A 278 20.39 13.90 -10.27
C VAL A 278 20.17 13.33 -11.66
N SER A 279 18.94 12.93 -11.95
CA SER A 279 18.52 12.43 -13.25
C SER A 279 17.06 12.82 -13.55
N SER A 280 16.68 12.77 -14.84
CA SER A 280 15.29 12.88 -15.24
C SER A 280 15.04 12.13 -16.54
N ASN A 281 13.84 11.62 -16.71
CA ASN A 281 13.40 10.96 -17.93
C ASN A 281 11.96 11.34 -18.27
N ILE A 282 11.65 11.43 -19.56
CA ILE A 282 10.31 11.68 -20.06
C ILE A 282 9.92 10.49 -20.93
N PHE A 283 8.92 9.73 -20.43
CA PHE A 283 8.38 8.61 -21.19
C PHE A 283 7.27 9.13 -22.10
N ASN A 284 7.56 9.10 -23.39
CA ASN A 284 6.65 9.57 -24.44
C ASN A 284 6.15 8.37 -25.25
N ARG A 285 4.85 8.15 -25.22
CA ARG A 285 4.16 7.16 -26.05
C ARG A 285 3.01 7.85 -26.78
N ASN A 286 2.49 7.23 -27.80
CA ASN A 286 1.36 7.78 -28.54
C ASN A 286 0.11 7.83 -27.65
N GLY A 287 -0.51 9.01 -27.54
CA GLY A 287 -1.71 9.25 -26.76
C GLY A 287 -1.44 9.84 -25.37
N PHE A 288 -2.44 9.81 -24.51
CA PHE A 288 -2.38 10.24 -23.13
C PHE A 288 -1.53 9.26 -22.29
N CYS A 289 -0.63 9.78 -21.46
CA CYS A 289 0.20 8.99 -20.56
C CYS A 289 0.38 9.76 -19.24
N SER A 290 0.14 9.12 -18.11
CA SER A 290 0.39 9.69 -16.78
C SER A 290 1.04 8.67 -15.87
N GLY A 291 2.02 9.07 -15.05
CA GLY A 291 2.60 8.23 -14.00
C GLY A 291 1.96 8.60 -12.65
N HIS A 292 1.37 7.64 -11.96
CA HIS A 292 0.57 7.91 -10.79
C HIS A 292 1.22 7.51 -9.48
N ALA A 293 1.93 6.38 -9.44
CA ALA A 293 2.57 5.88 -8.22
C ALA A 293 3.94 5.27 -8.52
N ILE A 294 4.85 5.37 -7.56
CA ILE A 294 6.24 4.94 -7.69
C ILE A 294 6.72 4.22 -6.43
N THR A 295 7.52 3.17 -6.63
CA THR A 295 8.22 2.46 -5.55
C THR A 295 9.63 2.09 -6.00
N THR A 296 10.47 1.61 -5.09
CA THR A 296 11.76 1.01 -5.46
C THR A 296 11.57 -0.47 -5.79
N THR A 297 12.40 -1.03 -6.67
CA THR A 297 12.45 -2.48 -6.88
C THR A 297 13.15 -3.17 -5.70
N HIS A 298 13.08 -4.51 -5.61
CA HIS A 298 13.73 -5.28 -4.55
C HIS A 298 15.27 -5.22 -4.62
N ASP A 299 15.83 -4.98 -5.80
CA ASP A 299 17.26 -4.86 -6.03
C ASP A 299 17.77 -3.41 -5.98
N GLY A 300 16.91 -2.44 -5.64
CA GLY A 300 17.24 -1.02 -5.49
C GLY A 300 17.06 -0.17 -6.74
N GLY A 301 16.47 -0.69 -7.81
CA GLY A 301 15.99 0.08 -8.96
C GLY A 301 14.67 0.80 -8.68
N ILE A 302 13.92 1.12 -9.72
CA ILE A 302 12.66 1.87 -9.63
C ILE A 302 11.54 1.15 -10.39
N ALA A 303 10.36 1.09 -9.80
CA ALA A 303 9.13 0.64 -10.44
C ALA A 303 8.04 1.70 -10.29
N TRP A 304 7.23 1.88 -11.33
CA TRP A 304 6.08 2.79 -11.29
C TRP A 304 4.90 2.27 -12.12
N VAL A 305 3.74 2.79 -11.81
CA VAL A 305 2.51 2.52 -12.54
C VAL A 305 1.79 3.81 -12.91
N GLY A 306 0.94 3.72 -13.92
CA GLY A 306 0.14 4.82 -14.38
C GLY A 306 -0.83 4.38 -15.47
N GLU A 307 -1.10 5.29 -16.40
CA GLU A 307 -1.97 4.99 -17.53
C GLU A 307 -1.31 5.29 -18.87
N ARG A 308 -1.76 4.58 -19.90
CA ARG A 308 -1.35 4.75 -21.29
C ARG A 308 -2.50 4.58 -22.26
N GLY A 309 -2.67 5.55 -23.15
CA GLY A 309 -3.71 5.49 -24.20
C GLY A 309 -5.11 5.51 -23.62
N ASN A 310 -5.93 4.53 -23.98
CA ASN A 310 -7.33 4.45 -23.58
C ASN A 310 -7.51 3.84 -22.18
N TYR A 311 -6.98 4.50 -21.16
CA TYR A 311 -7.07 4.06 -19.74
C TYR A 311 -6.49 2.66 -19.46
N ASN A 312 -5.44 2.25 -20.17
CA ASN A 312 -4.75 1.00 -19.90
C ASN A 312 -3.78 1.15 -18.75
N LEU A 313 -3.69 0.13 -17.90
CA LEU A 313 -2.64 0.01 -16.90
C LEU A 313 -1.27 0.00 -17.60
N TRP A 314 -0.40 0.89 -17.19
CA TRP A 314 0.98 0.93 -17.64
C TRP A 314 1.89 0.69 -16.46
N MET A 315 2.68 -0.39 -16.52
CA MET A 315 3.68 -0.79 -15.53
C MET A 315 5.06 -0.66 -16.17
N TYR A 316 5.97 -0.08 -15.45
CA TYR A 316 7.34 0.11 -15.91
C TYR A 316 8.30 0.00 -14.74
N GLN A 317 9.43 -0.68 -14.96
CA GLN A 317 10.54 -0.70 -14.01
C GLN A 317 11.87 -0.70 -14.73
N TRP A 318 12.91 -0.33 -14.01
CA TRP A 318 14.30 -0.66 -14.33
C TRP A 318 14.96 -1.16 -13.06
N ASP A 319 15.76 -2.21 -13.23
CA ASP A 319 16.55 -2.82 -12.15
C ASP A 319 17.74 -1.93 -11.75
N SER A 320 18.50 -2.35 -10.74
CA SER A 320 19.71 -1.65 -10.30
C SER A 320 20.79 -1.52 -11.40
N ASN A 321 20.70 -2.30 -12.48
CA ASN A 321 21.58 -2.23 -13.66
C ASN A 321 20.99 -1.39 -14.81
N ASN A 322 19.88 -0.67 -14.56
CA ASN A 322 19.12 0.11 -15.55
C ASN A 322 18.55 -0.72 -16.72
N GLN A 323 18.22 -2.00 -16.48
CA GLN A 323 17.53 -2.81 -17.49
C GLN A 323 16.03 -2.58 -17.40
N PRO A 324 15.39 -2.09 -18.47
CA PRO A 324 13.97 -1.74 -18.44
C PRO A 324 13.08 -2.96 -18.67
N LEU A 325 11.94 -2.97 -17.97
CA LEU A 325 10.80 -3.83 -18.25
C LEU A 325 9.54 -2.96 -18.35
N GLU A 326 8.76 -3.16 -19.42
CA GLU A 326 7.52 -2.40 -19.69
C GLU A 326 6.39 -3.38 -19.99
N VAL A 327 5.27 -3.23 -19.27
CA VAL A 327 4.05 -4.03 -19.45
C VAL A 327 2.84 -3.11 -19.55
N THR A 328 1.88 -3.46 -20.41
CA THR A 328 0.63 -2.69 -20.57
C THR A 328 -0.56 -3.66 -20.65
N GLU A 329 -1.59 -3.40 -19.81
CA GLU A 329 -2.76 -4.27 -19.67
C GLU A 329 -4.08 -3.49 -19.68
N GLN A 330 -5.16 -4.11 -20.15
CA GLN A 330 -6.49 -3.49 -20.21
C GLN A 330 -7.25 -3.62 -18.86
N LEU A 331 -6.60 -3.23 -17.77
CA LEU A 331 -7.13 -3.35 -16.40
C LEU A 331 -7.45 -1.99 -15.75
N GLY A 332 -7.56 -0.93 -16.54
CA GLY A 332 -7.73 0.43 -16.06
C GLY A 332 -6.42 1.08 -15.62
N PRO A 333 -6.42 2.40 -15.32
CA PRO A 333 -5.23 3.11 -14.86
C PRO A 333 -4.68 2.54 -13.55
N GLY A 334 -3.35 2.43 -13.42
CA GLY A 334 -2.69 2.10 -12.15
C GLY A 334 -2.62 3.32 -11.25
N TYR A 335 -3.15 3.23 -10.03
CA TYR A 335 -3.17 4.32 -9.05
C TYR A 335 -2.23 4.10 -7.87
N GLY A 336 -1.77 2.89 -7.65
CA GLY A 336 -0.84 2.54 -6.58
C GLY A 336 0.04 1.35 -6.93
N ILE A 337 1.27 1.36 -6.44
CA ILE A 337 2.19 0.24 -6.49
C ILE A 337 3.01 0.20 -5.20
N GLU A 338 3.11 -0.99 -4.59
CA GLU A 338 3.94 -1.24 -3.42
C GLU A 338 4.67 -2.56 -3.53
N LYS A 339 5.88 -2.62 -2.99
CA LYS A 339 6.62 -3.88 -2.84
C LYS A 339 5.93 -4.79 -1.82
N THR A 340 5.98 -6.09 -2.06
CA THR A 340 5.50 -7.11 -1.13
C THR A 340 6.66 -7.97 -0.64
N ASP A 341 6.57 -8.51 0.58
CA ASP A 341 7.67 -9.25 1.22
C ASP A 341 8.08 -10.53 0.49
N ASP A 342 7.21 -11.07 -0.38
CA ASP A 342 7.46 -12.25 -1.21
C ASP A 342 8.25 -11.93 -2.50
N GLY A 343 8.68 -10.69 -2.70
CA GLY A 343 9.50 -10.27 -3.83
C GLY A 343 8.75 -9.69 -5.03
N GLY A 344 7.42 -9.60 -4.98
CA GLY A 344 6.59 -9.02 -6.04
C GLY A 344 6.06 -7.63 -5.70
N TYR A 345 4.93 -7.28 -6.34
CA TYR A 345 4.24 -6.00 -6.13
C TYR A 345 2.74 -6.22 -5.92
N VAL A 346 2.13 -5.33 -5.15
CA VAL A 346 0.68 -5.11 -5.18
C VAL A 346 0.40 -3.82 -5.92
N ILE A 347 -0.51 -3.89 -6.89
CA ILE A 347 -0.91 -2.77 -7.76
C ILE A 347 -2.40 -2.56 -7.60
N SER A 348 -2.83 -1.31 -7.42
CA SER A 348 -4.25 -0.94 -7.43
C SER A 348 -4.60 -0.19 -8.70
N THR A 349 -5.70 -0.59 -9.30
CA THR A 349 -6.37 0.15 -10.38
C THR A 349 -7.71 0.70 -9.88
N GLY A 350 -8.49 1.33 -10.75
CA GLY A 350 -9.84 1.80 -10.38
C GLY A 350 -10.82 0.68 -9.99
N SER A 351 -10.54 -0.56 -10.38
CA SER A 351 -11.46 -1.70 -10.18
C SER A 351 -10.78 -2.95 -9.63
N TYR A 352 -9.46 -3.07 -9.78
CA TYR A 352 -8.74 -4.30 -9.47
C TYR A 352 -7.58 -4.07 -8.50
N ILE A 353 -7.33 -5.08 -7.67
CA ILE A 353 -6.06 -5.28 -6.98
C ILE A 353 -5.34 -6.41 -7.69
N ILE A 354 -4.11 -6.13 -8.10
CA ILE A 354 -3.27 -7.04 -8.88
C ILE A 354 -2.05 -7.36 -8.03
N LYS A 355 -1.83 -8.62 -7.74
CA LYS A 355 -0.60 -9.11 -7.11
C LYS A 355 0.27 -9.75 -8.17
N THR A 356 1.48 -9.25 -8.32
CA THR A 356 2.44 -9.70 -9.33
C THR A 356 3.70 -10.27 -8.70
N ASP A 357 4.51 -10.95 -9.48
CA ASP A 357 5.93 -11.17 -9.17
C ASP A 357 6.78 -9.93 -9.50
N SER A 358 8.10 -10.05 -9.37
CA SER A 358 9.05 -8.96 -9.65
C SER A 358 9.14 -8.56 -11.13
N GLU A 359 8.60 -9.37 -12.03
CA GLU A 359 8.60 -9.13 -13.48
C GLU A 359 7.24 -8.68 -14.01
N PHE A 360 6.32 -8.28 -13.10
CA PHE A 360 4.93 -7.92 -13.39
C PHE A 360 4.07 -9.05 -13.96
N ASN A 361 4.49 -10.31 -13.82
CA ASN A 361 3.61 -11.42 -14.16
C ASN A 361 2.53 -11.58 -13.09
N PHE A 362 1.30 -11.81 -13.52
CA PHE A 362 0.16 -12.14 -12.67
C PHE A 362 -0.67 -13.23 -13.37
N ASP A 363 -1.41 -14.00 -12.57
CA ASP A 363 -2.25 -15.05 -13.12
C ASP A 363 -3.53 -14.43 -13.68
N GLU A 364 -3.90 -14.79 -14.93
CA GLU A 364 -5.11 -14.31 -15.57
C GLU A 364 -6.34 -14.66 -14.71
N TRP A 365 -7.19 -13.68 -14.52
CA TRP A 365 -8.55 -13.76 -13.94
C TRP A 365 -8.96 -15.11 -13.34
N MET A 366 -8.93 -15.23 -12.03
CA MET A 366 -9.84 -16.14 -11.34
C MET A 366 -11.27 -15.54 -11.43
N ASN A 367 -11.95 -15.80 -12.52
CA ASN A 367 -13.40 -15.62 -12.59
C ASN A 367 -14.03 -16.50 -11.51
N SER A 368 -14.69 -15.87 -10.54
CA SER A 368 -15.26 -16.49 -9.36
C SER A 368 -16.33 -17.56 -9.63
N GLU A 369 -16.60 -17.94 -10.88
CA GLU A 369 -17.54 -18.98 -11.24
C GLU A 369 -16.94 -20.20 -11.98
N ASP A 370 -15.75 -20.08 -12.61
CA ASP A 370 -15.21 -21.18 -13.43
C ASP A 370 -14.00 -21.90 -12.81
N GLU A 371 -13.30 -21.38 -11.80
CA GLU A 371 -12.15 -22.02 -11.15
C GLU A 371 -12.41 -22.59 -9.74
N ILE A 372 -13.63 -22.48 -9.22
CA ILE A 372 -14.08 -23.30 -8.09
C ILE A 372 -13.97 -24.81 -8.41
N ASN A 373 -13.70 -25.17 -9.66
CA ASN A 373 -13.58 -26.55 -10.11
C ASN A 373 -12.16 -27.09 -10.33
N GLN A 374 -11.07 -26.32 -10.08
CA GLN A 374 -9.72 -26.85 -10.34
C GLN A 374 -8.78 -26.99 -9.12
N LEU A 375 -9.06 -26.38 -7.98
CA LEU A 375 -8.56 -26.83 -6.66
C LEU A 375 -9.61 -26.43 -5.63
N PRO A 376 -10.50 -27.29 -5.21
CA PRO A 376 -11.34 -27.00 -4.06
C PRO A 376 -10.40 -26.72 -2.89
N ASN A 377 -10.52 -25.56 -2.23
CA ASN A 377 -10.04 -25.43 -0.87
C ASN A 377 -10.68 -26.55 -0.09
N GLN A 378 -9.94 -27.65 0.11
CA GLN A 378 -10.45 -28.85 0.75
C GLN A 378 -10.78 -28.58 2.21
N PHE A 379 -10.29 -27.42 2.73
CA PHE A 379 -10.57 -26.95 4.08
C PHE A 379 -10.26 -25.45 4.22
N GLU A 380 -10.81 -24.81 5.23
CA GLU A 380 -10.51 -23.47 5.68
C GLU A 380 -10.02 -23.51 7.12
N LEU A 381 -8.93 -22.78 7.45
CA LEU A 381 -8.41 -22.64 8.81
C LEU A 381 -8.60 -21.19 9.28
N SER A 382 -9.38 -21.01 10.34
CA SER A 382 -9.63 -19.68 10.92
C SER A 382 -8.53 -19.25 11.89
N GLN A 383 -8.42 -17.93 12.13
CA GLN A 383 -7.57 -17.40 13.19
C GLN A 383 -8.08 -17.90 14.55
N ASN A 384 -7.17 -18.34 15.42
CA ASN A 384 -7.53 -18.78 16.77
C ASN A 384 -8.13 -17.62 17.58
N TYR A 385 -9.13 -17.93 18.40
CA TYR A 385 -9.76 -16.93 19.25
C TYR A 385 -9.91 -17.44 20.70
N PRO A 386 -9.54 -16.61 21.68
CA PRO A 386 -8.87 -15.32 21.59
C PRO A 386 -7.41 -15.40 21.09
N ASN A 387 -6.88 -14.31 20.50
CA ASN A 387 -5.49 -14.14 20.17
C ASN A 387 -5.10 -12.64 20.33
N PRO A 388 -4.20 -12.24 21.22
CA PRO A 388 -3.48 -13.09 22.18
C PRO A 388 -4.40 -13.79 23.19
N PHE A 389 -3.95 -14.92 23.74
CA PHE A 389 -4.76 -15.70 24.69
C PHE A 389 -4.03 -15.95 26.00
N ASN A 390 -4.83 -16.15 27.07
CA ASN A 390 -4.35 -16.57 28.38
C ASN A 390 -5.11 -17.84 28.76
N ALA A 391 -4.34 -18.87 29.11
CA ALA A 391 -4.74 -20.21 29.45
C ALA A 391 -5.27 -21.06 28.29
N ASN A 392 -6.20 -20.61 27.45
CA ASN A 392 -6.72 -21.42 26.34
C ASN A 392 -7.21 -20.57 25.17
N THR A 393 -7.19 -21.19 23.98
CA THR A 393 -7.70 -20.62 22.74
C THR A 393 -8.42 -21.69 21.93
N ASN A 394 -9.33 -21.30 21.06
CA ASN A 394 -10.04 -22.17 20.13
C ASN A 394 -9.48 -21.94 18.71
N ILE A 395 -9.20 -23.04 18.02
CA ILE A 395 -8.80 -23.09 16.61
C ILE A 395 -10.00 -23.67 15.86
N ALA A 396 -10.58 -22.89 14.97
CA ALA A 396 -11.70 -23.30 14.14
C ALA A 396 -11.22 -23.61 12.73
N TYR A 397 -11.78 -24.64 12.09
CA TYR A 397 -11.58 -24.95 10.69
C TYR A 397 -12.83 -25.62 10.11
N ASN A 398 -13.00 -25.50 8.78
CA ASN A 398 -14.07 -26.13 8.03
C ASN A 398 -13.47 -27.12 7.03
N LEU A 399 -14.05 -28.31 6.92
CA LEU A 399 -13.68 -29.33 5.91
C LEU A 399 -14.80 -29.40 4.88
N TYR A 400 -14.44 -29.31 3.60
CA TYR A 400 -15.43 -29.38 2.51
C TYR A 400 -15.65 -30.81 1.99
N GLU A 401 -14.85 -31.77 2.47
CA GLU A 401 -14.99 -33.21 2.22
C GLU A 401 -14.45 -34.02 3.41
N GLU A 402 -14.80 -35.28 3.45
CA GLU A 402 -14.21 -36.22 4.42
C GLU A 402 -12.74 -36.47 4.09
N THR A 403 -11.85 -36.17 5.04
CA THR A 403 -10.40 -36.26 4.80
C THR A 403 -9.62 -36.58 6.07
N PHE A 404 -8.37 -37.06 5.87
CA PHE A 404 -7.42 -37.18 6.96
C PHE A 404 -6.83 -35.84 7.34
N VAL A 405 -6.95 -35.48 8.61
CA VAL A 405 -6.57 -34.18 9.15
C VAL A 405 -5.48 -34.31 10.20
N GLN A 406 -4.45 -33.49 10.10
CA GLN A 406 -3.47 -33.24 11.15
C GLN A 406 -3.50 -31.76 11.55
N LEU A 407 -3.72 -31.47 12.85
CA LEU A 407 -3.58 -30.15 13.43
C LEU A 407 -2.46 -30.17 14.46
N ILE A 408 -1.37 -29.45 14.16
CA ILE A 408 -0.14 -29.51 14.94
C ILE A 408 0.28 -28.09 15.36
N ILE A 409 0.79 -27.95 16.59
CA ILE A 409 1.34 -26.70 17.11
C ILE A 409 2.86 -26.79 17.16
N TYR A 410 3.53 -25.75 16.70
CA TYR A 410 4.97 -25.57 16.68
C TYR A 410 5.42 -24.35 17.47
N ASP A 411 6.63 -24.36 17.96
CA ASP A 411 7.32 -23.14 18.40
C ASP A 411 7.92 -22.39 17.20
N ILE A 412 8.50 -21.19 17.44
CA ILE A 412 9.13 -20.36 16.42
C ILE A 412 10.38 -20.97 15.77
N LEU A 413 10.92 -22.05 16.35
CA LEU A 413 12.09 -22.80 15.83
C LEU A 413 11.64 -23.99 14.97
N GLY A 414 10.32 -24.21 14.83
CA GLY A 414 9.75 -25.33 14.09
C GLY A 414 9.69 -26.66 14.89
N ASN A 415 9.94 -26.63 16.20
CA ASN A 415 9.80 -27.83 17.03
C ASN A 415 8.32 -28.08 17.30
N GLN A 416 7.87 -29.32 17.08
CA GLN A 416 6.52 -29.74 17.40
C GLN A 416 6.27 -29.68 18.91
N ILE A 417 5.27 -28.90 19.30
CA ILE A 417 4.82 -28.75 20.70
C ILE A 417 3.69 -29.70 21.02
N LYS A 418 2.66 -29.71 20.17
CA LYS A 418 1.48 -30.54 20.40
C LYS A 418 0.81 -30.95 19.10
N GLU A 419 0.34 -32.19 19.04
CA GLU A 419 -0.58 -32.69 18.02
C GLU A 419 -2.00 -32.68 18.61
N LEU A 420 -2.88 -31.84 18.03
CA LEU A 420 -4.25 -31.65 18.50
C LEU A 420 -5.24 -32.59 17.80
N VAL A 421 -4.98 -32.86 16.50
CA VAL A 421 -5.81 -33.73 15.65
C VAL A 421 -4.88 -34.56 14.77
N ASN A 422 -5.19 -35.87 14.60
CA ASN A 422 -4.48 -36.77 13.71
C ASN A 422 -5.41 -37.97 13.36
N GLU A 423 -6.47 -37.71 12.57
CA GLU A 423 -7.51 -38.67 12.25
C GLU A 423 -8.30 -38.28 10.99
N ASN A 424 -9.08 -39.24 10.46
CA ASN A 424 -10.08 -38.95 9.44
C ASN A 424 -11.26 -38.19 10.07
N GLN A 425 -11.67 -37.11 9.46
CA GLN A 425 -12.80 -36.31 9.89
C GLN A 425 -13.80 -36.05 8.75
N PRO A 426 -15.13 -36.14 9.02
CA PRO A 426 -16.15 -35.87 8.03
C PRO A 426 -16.19 -34.34 7.70
N LEU A 427 -16.80 -33.99 6.57
CA LEU A 427 -17.07 -32.59 6.16
C LEU A 427 -17.74 -31.80 7.27
N GLY A 428 -17.52 -30.48 7.28
CA GLY A 428 -18.16 -29.50 8.17
C GLY A 428 -17.22 -28.82 9.15
N ASP A 429 -17.80 -27.93 9.95
CA ASP A 429 -17.09 -27.09 10.93
C ASP A 429 -16.54 -27.87 12.12
N ARG A 430 -15.35 -27.47 12.56
CA ARG A 430 -14.66 -28.03 13.73
C ARG A 430 -14.10 -26.89 14.59
N ILE A 431 -14.10 -27.10 15.90
CA ILE A 431 -13.47 -26.21 16.87
C ILE A 431 -12.65 -27.07 17.82
N ILE A 432 -11.35 -26.83 17.86
CA ILE A 432 -10.39 -27.54 18.70
C ILE A 432 -9.79 -26.56 19.70
N SER A 433 -9.84 -26.87 20.99
CA SER A 433 -9.25 -26.03 22.02
C SER A 433 -7.83 -26.44 22.34
N TRP A 434 -6.93 -25.48 22.44
CA TRP A 434 -5.57 -25.67 22.97
C TRP A 434 -5.40 -24.91 24.29
N LYS A 435 -4.80 -25.57 25.29
CA LYS A 435 -4.63 -25.05 26.65
C LYS A 435 -3.22 -24.51 26.95
N GLY A 436 -2.39 -24.30 25.93
CA GLY A 436 -1.01 -23.85 26.10
C GLY A 436 -0.12 -24.92 26.74
N ASP A 437 -0.34 -26.20 26.41
CA ASP A 437 0.39 -27.35 26.91
C ASP A 437 1.06 -28.14 25.76
N ASN A 438 2.10 -28.94 26.10
CA ASN A 438 2.77 -29.84 25.17
C ASN A 438 2.10 -31.23 25.13
N ASN A 439 2.66 -32.17 24.35
CA ASN A 439 2.15 -33.53 24.27
C ASN A 439 2.21 -34.30 25.60
N ASN A 440 3.08 -33.91 26.54
CA ASN A 440 3.17 -34.49 27.88
C ASN A 440 2.19 -33.92 28.88
N GLY A 441 1.46 -32.82 28.51
CA GLY A 441 0.55 -32.10 29.37
C GLY A 441 1.22 -30.98 30.18
N ASP A 442 2.52 -30.70 29.95
CA ASP A 442 3.22 -29.60 30.59
C ASP A 442 2.89 -28.28 29.92
N PHE A 443 2.62 -27.24 30.70
CA PHE A 443 2.35 -25.90 30.16
C PHE A 443 3.60 -25.28 29.54
N VAL A 444 3.46 -24.79 28.31
CA VAL A 444 4.54 -24.09 27.61
C VAL A 444 4.64 -22.62 28.05
N THR A 445 5.75 -21.95 27.77
CA THR A 445 6.01 -20.55 28.16
C THR A 445 5.18 -19.56 27.34
N SER A 446 5.03 -18.32 27.87
CA SER A 446 4.50 -17.22 27.03
C SER A 446 5.39 -17.03 25.80
N GLY A 447 4.78 -16.80 24.65
CA GLY A 447 5.50 -16.65 23.40
C GLY A 447 4.62 -16.77 22.17
N VAL A 448 5.27 -16.75 21.02
CA VAL A 448 4.64 -16.95 19.71
C VAL A 448 4.69 -18.45 19.37
N TYR A 449 3.55 -18.95 18.90
CA TYR A 449 3.38 -20.34 18.41
C TYR A 449 2.75 -20.31 17.04
N ILE A 450 2.97 -21.36 16.27
CA ILE A 450 2.40 -21.56 14.94
C ILE A 450 1.54 -22.83 15.01
N TYR A 451 0.31 -22.78 14.53
CA TYR A 451 -0.51 -23.97 14.35
C TYR A 451 -0.71 -24.22 12.86
N THR A 452 -0.56 -25.48 12.46
CA THR A 452 -0.63 -25.93 11.07
C THR A 452 -1.70 -26.99 10.94
N LEU A 453 -2.66 -26.77 10.03
CA LEU A 453 -3.63 -27.77 9.60
C LEU A 453 -3.16 -28.38 8.28
N LYS A 454 -3.09 -29.70 8.25
CA LYS A 454 -2.77 -30.49 7.05
C LYS A 454 -3.94 -31.37 6.68
N ALA A 455 -4.37 -31.30 5.42
CA ALA A 455 -5.40 -32.18 4.87
C ALA A 455 -5.17 -32.34 3.36
N ASN A 456 -5.39 -33.54 2.83
CA ASN A 456 -5.27 -33.88 1.40
C ASN A 456 -3.98 -33.39 0.69
N GLY A 457 -2.84 -33.41 1.39
CA GLY A 457 -1.56 -32.98 0.82
C GLY A 457 -1.33 -31.46 0.82
N THR A 458 -2.30 -30.69 1.30
CA THR A 458 -2.19 -29.23 1.49
C THR A 458 -2.00 -28.91 2.96
N GLU A 459 -1.24 -27.85 3.28
CA GLU A 459 -1.08 -27.34 4.64
C GLU A 459 -1.29 -25.83 4.71
N VAL A 460 -1.97 -25.40 5.78
CA VAL A 460 -2.18 -23.98 6.10
C VAL A 460 -1.72 -23.72 7.54
N SER A 461 -0.94 -22.68 7.74
CA SER A 461 -0.40 -22.30 9.06
C SER A 461 -0.84 -20.90 9.47
N LYS A 462 -1.09 -20.72 10.78
CA LYS A 462 -1.36 -19.40 11.36
C LYS A 462 -0.58 -19.21 12.66
N LYS A 463 -0.34 -17.95 13.00
CA LYS A 463 0.40 -17.53 14.20
C LYS A 463 -0.56 -17.21 15.34
N MET A 464 -0.18 -17.58 16.57
CA MET A 464 -0.89 -17.23 17.80
C MET A 464 0.08 -16.78 18.90
N ILE A 465 -0.42 -16.01 19.86
CA ILE A 465 0.37 -15.43 20.95
C ILE A 465 -0.22 -15.88 22.29
N LEU A 466 0.58 -16.61 23.07
CA LEU A 466 0.25 -16.98 24.45
C LEU A 466 0.84 -15.98 25.41
N ILE A 467 0.02 -15.42 26.29
CA ILE A 467 0.38 -14.52 27.38
C ILE A 467 -0.04 -15.18 28.70
N LYS A 468 0.88 -15.39 29.63
CA LYS A 468 0.62 -15.88 30.98
C LYS A 468 0.74 -14.76 31.99
#